data_111e912e0e574f2f66afdcbc442d11b5
#
_entry.id   111e912e0e574f2f66afdcbc442d11b5
#
_cell.length_a   1.000
_cell.length_b   1.000
_cell.length_c   1.000
_cell.angle_alpha   90.00
_cell.angle_beta   90.00
_cell.angle_gamma   90.00
#
_symmetry.space_group_name_H-M   'P 1'
#
loop_
_entity.id
_entity.type
_entity.pdbx_description
1 polymer ?
#
loop_
_entity_poly.entity_id
_entity_poly.type
_entity_poly.pdbx_seq_one_letter_code
_entity_poly.pdbx_strand_id
1 'polypeptide(L)'
;MDRLNAPCVIKQFFPQVHGTSERTKAAELFKEEAFRLYELGENHLQIPRLLAYFEQGTSLYLVQEFIPGNTLFAEVYQQAFTEEKIREILADLLPVLDFIHSRNVIHRDIKPENIIRRENDGKLVLIDFGGAKQVTQTSLARQATVLYTLGYAPSEQMAGFACHASDLYALGVTCARLITGCLPIRDTYGQIYDRLFDPMSCKWLWRQILEEKGITISEDLGNILDKLLKHLASERYQSAVEVLTDLNPQKSSSPLPAISATTQIFTPYPTPLPTTIPQSVTPGFPVLEAFEFDTVTVDSRGREIKRDCHIANYYTEELGNGVTMKMVVIPGGSFLMGASEEEGDADERPQHQVTVEPFFIGKYPVTQAQWKAVAALPKVKQSLNPYPSKFKGANRPVENVSWHEAVEFCARLWKKTKRHYRLPSEAEWEYACRAGTKTPFHFGETITCELANCSSGESPEIRSKYRKETTPVGSFGVANAFGLYDMHGLVWEWCADPWHKNYDGAPKDGTVWEVGGDMHRRVLRGGSWSFSPELCRSASRSWNEADGGLRICGFRVVATSFG
;
A
#
# COMPACT_ATOMS: atom_id res chain seq x y z
N MET A 1 -18.28 28.52 -21.31
CA MET A 1 -18.37 28.58 -22.80
C MET A 1 -17.06 29.19 -23.29
N ASP A 2 -16.53 28.68 -24.36
CA ASP A 2 -15.37 29.28 -25.03
C ASP A 2 -15.77 30.58 -25.78
N ARG A 3 -14.82 31.24 -26.48
CA ARG A 3 -15.10 32.48 -27.24
C ARG A 3 -16.12 32.30 -28.39
N LEU A 4 -16.47 31.07 -28.75
CA LEU A 4 -17.44 30.73 -29.77
C LEU A 4 -18.77 30.22 -29.18
N ASN A 5 -18.98 30.41 -27.86
CA ASN A 5 -20.12 29.90 -27.08
C ASN A 5 -20.25 28.36 -27.03
N ALA A 6 -19.19 27.61 -27.33
CA ALA A 6 -19.17 26.18 -27.11
C ALA A 6 -19.04 25.86 -25.61
N PRO A 7 -19.79 24.87 -25.08
CA PRO A 7 -19.65 24.47 -23.68
C PRO A 7 -18.26 23.86 -23.43
N CYS A 8 -17.68 24.21 -22.28
CA CYS A 8 -16.40 23.65 -21.82
C CYS A 8 -16.45 23.42 -20.30
N VAL A 9 -15.58 22.56 -19.82
CA VAL A 9 -15.37 22.33 -18.38
C VAL A 9 -14.15 23.11 -17.94
N ILE A 10 -14.31 23.93 -16.90
CA ILE A 10 -13.22 24.69 -16.30
C ILE A 10 -12.94 24.14 -14.91
N LYS A 11 -11.74 23.60 -14.70
CA LYS A 11 -11.22 23.24 -13.39
C LYS A 11 -10.33 24.36 -12.90
N GLN A 12 -10.62 24.90 -11.73
CA GLN A 12 -9.77 25.86 -11.03
C GLN A 12 -8.96 25.12 -9.98
N PHE A 13 -7.66 25.36 -9.94
CA PHE A 13 -6.80 24.84 -8.91
C PHE A 13 -7.14 25.50 -7.56
N PHE A 14 -7.65 24.73 -6.63
CA PHE A 14 -8.02 25.16 -5.29
C PHE A 14 -7.48 24.18 -4.25
N PRO A 15 -6.16 24.22 -3.94
CA PRO A 15 -5.56 23.28 -3.01
C PRO A 15 -6.08 23.52 -1.59
N GLN A 16 -6.68 22.52 -0.99
CA GLN A 16 -7.11 22.52 0.43
C GLN A 16 -5.93 22.12 1.35
N VAL A 17 -4.73 22.64 1.08
CA VAL A 17 -3.50 22.29 1.80
C VAL A 17 -2.90 23.51 2.48
N HIS A 18 -2.42 23.33 3.71
CA HIS A 18 -1.83 24.36 4.56
C HIS A 18 -0.30 24.26 4.57
N GLY A 19 0.37 24.69 3.50
CA GLY A 19 1.83 24.73 3.43
C GLY A 19 2.33 25.11 2.03
N THR A 20 3.42 25.87 1.94
CA THR A 20 3.99 26.32 0.65
C THR A 20 4.51 25.15 -0.18
N SER A 21 5.14 24.15 0.43
CA SER A 21 5.68 22.95 -0.24
C SER A 21 4.56 22.07 -0.82
N GLU A 22 3.50 21.82 -0.05
CA GLU A 22 2.34 21.03 -0.48
C GLU A 22 1.54 21.73 -1.58
N ARG A 23 1.43 23.06 -1.51
CA ARG A 23 0.78 23.85 -2.54
C ARG A 23 1.54 23.82 -3.87
N THR A 24 2.86 23.84 -3.84
CA THR A 24 3.71 23.69 -5.02
C THR A 24 3.53 22.31 -5.65
N LYS A 25 3.54 21.25 -4.82
CA LYS A 25 3.35 19.87 -5.28
C LYS A 25 1.96 19.65 -5.89
N ALA A 26 0.91 20.20 -5.28
CA ALA A 26 -0.44 20.11 -5.81
C ALA A 26 -0.58 20.88 -7.14
N ALA A 27 0.10 22.02 -7.29
CA ALA A 27 0.15 22.76 -8.55
C ALA A 27 0.88 21.99 -9.66
N GLU A 28 1.97 21.27 -9.32
CA GLU A 28 2.67 20.39 -10.27
C GLU A 28 1.76 19.27 -10.77
N LEU A 29 0.99 18.63 -9.89
CA LEU A 29 0.02 17.59 -10.28
C LEU A 29 -1.07 18.12 -11.19
N PHE A 30 -1.59 19.30 -10.89
CA PHE A 30 -2.59 19.95 -11.75
C PHE A 30 -2.04 20.28 -13.15
N LYS A 31 -0.77 20.68 -13.22
CA LYS A 31 -0.06 20.88 -14.48
C LYS A 31 0.18 19.56 -15.23
N GLU A 32 0.49 18.47 -14.51
CA GLU A 32 0.63 17.14 -15.10
C GLU A 32 -0.69 16.66 -15.70
N GLU A 33 -1.84 16.89 -15.05
CA GLU A 33 -3.16 16.58 -15.59
C GLU A 33 -3.40 17.29 -16.92
N ALA A 34 -3.10 18.59 -16.98
CA ALA A 34 -3.23 19.35 -18.22
C ALA A 34 -2.35 18.78 -19.35
N PHE A 35 -1.11 18.43 -19.04
CA PHE A 35 -0.20 17.83 -20.02
C PHE A 35 -0.73 16.48 -20.54
N ARG A 36 -1.29 15.63 -19.66
CA ARG A 36 -1.89 14.36 -20.03
C ARG A 36 -3.09 14.52 -20.95
N LEU A 37 -3.99 15.43 -20.60
CA LEU A 37 -5.15 15.72 -21.44
C LEU A 37 -4.73 16.24 -22.82
N TYR A 38 -3.67 17.04 -22.90
CA TYR A 38 -3.13 17.49 -24.17
C TYR A 38 -2.59 16.32 -25.00
N GLU A 39 -1.76 15.47 -24.40
CA GLU A 39 -1.12 14.35 -25.10
C GLU A 39 -2.13 13.26 -25.54
N LEU A 40 -3.10 12.92 -24.66
CA LEU A 40 -4.02 11.82 -24.89
C LEU A 40 -5.28 12.25 -25.63
N GLY A 41 -5.86 13.40 -25.27
CA GLY A 41 -7.14 13.85 -25.81
C GLY A 41 -7.10 14.27 -27.28
N GLU A 42 -5.94 14.74 -27.78
CA GLU A 42 -5.77 15.01 -29.23
C GLU A 42 -5.70 13.71 -30.07
N ASN A 43 -5.38 12.59 -29.45
CA ASN A 43 -5.09 11.33 -30.13
C ASN A 43 -6.18 10.24 -29.90
N HIS A 44 -7.19 10.49 -29.07
CA HIS A 44 -8.23 9.52 -28.78
C HIS A 44 -9.61 10.17 -28.52
N LEU A 45 -10.63 9.81 -29.32
CA LEU A 45 -11.96 10.42 -29.28
C LEU A 45 -12.76 10.16 -28.00
N GLN A 46 -12.36 9.19 -27.20
CA GLN A 46 -13.01 8.82 -25.93
C GLN A 46 -12.24 9.36 -24.71
N ILE A 47 -11.38 10.39 -24.93
CA ILE A 47 -10.68 11.16 -23.91
C ILE A 47 -10.93 12.64 -24.20
N PRO A 48 -11.36 13.47 -23.23
CA PRO A 48 -11.60 14.89 -23.47
C PRO A 48 -10.33 15.61 -23.92
N ARG A 49 -10.46 16.53 -24.88
CA ARG A 49 -9.34 17.37 -25.32
C ARG A 49 -9.05 18.49 -24.32
N LEU A 50 -7.80 18.82 -24.13
CA LEU A 50 -7.41 20.04 -23.45
C LEU A 50 -7.65 21.25 -24.40
N LEU A 51 -8.47 22.18 -23.96
CA LEU A 51 -8.76 23.41 -24.73
C LEU A 51 -7.86 24.57 -24.32
N ALA A 52 -7.52 24.69 -23.04
CA ALA A 52 -6.59 25.68 -22.52
C ALA A 52 -6.04 25.29 -21.15
N TYR A 53 -4.83 25.75 -20.87
CA TYR A 53 -4.23 25.77 -19.54
C TYR A 53 -3.58 27.15 -19.34
N PHE A 54 -3.94 27.86 -18.27
CA PHE A 54 -3.43 29.20 -18.03
C PHE A 54 -3.40 29.55 -16.54
N GLU A 55 -2.61 30.55 -16.23
CA GLU A 55 -2.52 31.15 -14.90
C GLU A 55 -3.15 32.55 -14.93
N GLN A 56 -3.98 32.84 -13.92
CA GLN A 56 -4.57 34.18 -13.72
C GLN A 56 -4.44 34.56 -12.24
N GLY A 57 -3.62 35.55 -11.95
CA GLY A 57 -3.26 35.93 -10.59
C GLY A 57 -2.49 34.79 -9.89
N THR A 58 -3.04 34.26 -8.81
CA THR A 58 -2.46 33.12 -8.06
C THR A 58 -3.17 31.80 -8.33
N SER A 59 -4.10 31.77 -9.28
CA SER A 59 -4.91 30.60 -9.60
C SER A 59 -4.52 29.99 -10.94
N LEU A 60 -4.45 28.65 -11.00
CA LEU A 60 -4.26 27.89 -12.22
C LEU A 60 -5.62 27.40 -12.72
N TYR A 61 -5.79 27.39 -14.02
CA TYR A 61 -7.02 26.96 -14.69
C TYR A 61 -6.71 25.95 -15.77
N LEU A 62 -7.50 24.87 -15.80
CA LEU A 62 -7.51 23.87 -16.84
C LEU A 62 -8.89 23.92 -17.50
N VAL A 63 -8.94 24.08 -18.82
CA VAL A 63 -10.16 24.09 -19.62
C VAL A 63 -10.13 22.88 -20.54
N GLN A 64 -11.14 22.04 -20.43
CA GLN A 64 -11.27 20.84 -21.25
C GLN A 64 -12.60 20.79 -21.98
N GLU A 65 -12.66 19.93 -22.98
CA GLU A 65 -13.87 19.63 -23.74
C GLU A 65 -15.00 19.20 -22.80
N PHE A 66 -16.20 19.77 -23.02
CA PHE A 66 -17.42 19.32 -22.38
C PHE A 66 -17.97 18.13 -23.14
N ILE A 67 -18.18 17.01 -22.46
CA ILE A 67 -18.76 15.80 -23.03
C ILE A 67 -20.26 15.78 -22.68
N PRO A 68 -21.16 16.02 -23.65
CA PRO A 68 -22.60 15.91 -23.38
C PRO A 68 -22.99 14.46 -23.18
N GLY A 69 -23.77 14.17 -22.12
CA GLY A 69 -24.21 12.83 -21.77
C GLY A 69 -24.30 12.61 -20.26
N ASN A 70 -24.62 11.38 -19.87
CA ASN A 70 -24.76 10.98 -18.48
C ASN A 70 -23.55 10.16 -18.04
N THR A 71 -23.15 10.30 -16.78
CA THR A 71 -22.18 9.38 -16.18
C THR A 71 -22.82 8.01 -15.95
N LEU A 72 -22.03 6.94 -15.97
CA LEU A 72 -22.53 5.61 -15.60
C LEU A 72 -23.06 5.59 -14.16
N PHE A 73 -22.56 6.48 -13.28
CA PHE A 73 -23.09 6.69 -11.96
C PHE A 73 -24.55 7.20 -12.00
N ALA A 74 -24.86 8.15 -12.85
CA ALA A 74 -26.25 8.64 -13.01
C ALA A 74 -27.16 7.55 -13.63
N GLU A 75 -26.65 6.78 -14.56
CA GLU A 75 -27.41 5.70 -15.23
C GLU A 75 -27.81 4.58 -14.27
N VAL A 76 -26.95 4.17 -13.32
CA VAL A 76 -27.22 3.06 -12.39
C VAL A 76 -28.42 3.33 -11.47
N TYR A 77 -28.73 4.60 -11.20
CA TYR A 77 -29.94 4.98 -10.44
C TYR A 77 -31.21 4.97 -11.28
N GLN A 78 -31.11 5.03 -12.60
CA GLN A 78 -32.26 5.10 -13.50
C GLN A 78 -32.70 3.71 -13.97
N GLN A 79 -31.76 2.78 -14.15
CA GLN A 79 -32.04 1.45 -14.66
C GLN A 79 -30.98 0.42 -14.24
N ALA A 80 -31.42 -0.84 -14.10
CA ALA A 80 -30.52 -1.96 -13.88
C ALA A 80 -29.62 -2.19 -15.10
N PHE A 81 -28.35 -2.52 -14.85
CA PHE A 81 -27.43 -2.92 -15.90
C PHE A 81 -27.60 -4.42 -16.19
N THR A 82 -27.74 -4.76 -17.47
CA THR A 82 -27.79 -6.14 -17.94
C THR A 82 -26.42 -6.65 -18.33
N GLU A 83 -26.28 -7.96 -18.55
CA GLU A 83 -25.03 -8.55 -19.05
C GLU A 83 -24.58 -7.88 -20.36
N GLU A 84 -25.49 -7.65 -21.29
CA GLU A 84 -25.18 -7.02 -22.58
C GLU A 84 -24.58 -5.64 -22.40
N LYS A 85 -25.12 -4.84 -21.47
CA LYS A 85 -24.57 -3.51 -21.14
C LYS A 85 -23.18 -3.59 -20.52
N ILE A 86 -22.93 -4.61 -19.68
CA ILE A 86 -21.58 -4.80 -19.09
C ILE A 86 -20.59 -5.20 -20.19
N ARG A 87 -20.97 -6.07 -21.12
CA ARG A 87 -20.15 -6.44 -22.27
C ARG A 87 -19.85 -5.24 -23.18
N GLU A 88 -20.84 -4.36 -23.41
CA GLU A 88 -20.66 -3.11 -24.14
C GLU A 88 -19.66 -2.19 -23.43
N ILE A 89 -19.76 -2.03 -22.10
CA ILE A 89 -18.82 -1.23 -21.31
C ILE A 89 -17.40 -1.76 -21.44
N LEU A 90 -17.22 -3.06 -21.27
CA LEU A 90 -15.90 -3.69 -21.43
C LEU A 90 -15.36 -3.50 -22.85
N ALA A 91 -16.17 -3.78 -23.88
CA ALA A 91 -15.76 -3.66 -25.27
C ALA A 91 -15.41 -2.22 -25.68
N ASP A 92 -16.03 -1.22 -25.05
CA ASP A 92 -15.84 0.20 -25.39
C ASP A 92 -14.69 0.86 -24.61
N LEU A 93 -14.45 0.46 -23.36
CA LEU A 93 -13.39 1.04 -22.51
C LEU A 93 -12.05 0.31 -22.59
N LEU A 94 -12.03 -1.00 -22.84
CA LEU A 94 -10.75 -1.73 -22.93
C LEU A 94 -9.81 -1.18 -24.02
N PRO A 95 -10.29 -0.79 -25.23
CA PRO A 95 -9.44 -0.11 -26.21
C PRO A 95 -8.88 1.24 -25.73
N VAL A 96 -9.65 1.98 -24.90
CA VAL A 96 -9.19 3.24 -24.30
C VAL A 96 -8.06 2.96 -23.30
N LEU A 97 -8.23 1.93 -22.46
CA LEU A 97 -7.19 1.50 -21.52
C LEU A 97 -5.94 1.00 -22.24
N ASP A 98 -6.08 0.20 -23.30
CA ASP A 98 -4.94 -0.24 -24.09
C ASP A 98 -4.17 0.95 -24.69
N PHE A 99 -4.89 1.95 -25.20
CA PHE A 99 -4.31 3.17 -25.74
C PHE A 99 -3.50 3.95 -24.69
N ILE A 100 -4.01 4.16 -23.47
CA ILE A 100 -3.29 4.90 -22.43
C ILE A 100 -2.16 4.05 -21.83
N HIS A 101 -2.37 2.74 -21.64
CA HIS A 101 -1.36 1.82 -21.12
C HIS A 101 -0.16 1.66 -22.08
N SER A 102 -0.42 1.62 -23.40
CA SER A 102 0.67 1.60 -24.42
C SER A 102 1.57 2.84 -24.37
N ARG A 103 1.08 3.92 -23.76
CA ARG A 103 1.83 5.17 -23.50
C ARG A 103 2.37 5.25 -22.07
N ASN A 104 2.33 4.13 -21.34
CA ASN A 104 2.73 4.03 -19.93
C ASN A 104 1.96 4.99 -19.01
N VAL A 105 0.70 5.31 -19.33
CA VAL A 105 -0.19 6.08 -18.46
C VAL A 105 -1.17 5.13 -17.78
N ILE A 106 -1.30 5.25 -16.46
CA ILE A 106 -2.28 4.56 -15.62
C ILE A 106 -3.26 5.62 -15.14
N HIS A 107 -4.57 5.37 -15.30
CA HIS A 107 -5.62 6.33 -14.97
C HIS A 107 -5.82 6.49 -13.46
N ARG A 108 -5.87 5.36 -12.71
CA ARG A 108 -5.91 5.27 -11.23
C ARG A 108 -7.23 5.67 -10.57
N ASP A 109 -8.20 6.18 -11.32
CA ASP A 109 -9.52 6.57 -10.77
C ASP A 109 -10.67 6.16 -11.70
N ILE A 110 -10.66 4.87 -12.14
CA ILE A 110 -11.74 4.31 -12.96
C ILE A 110 -12.91 3.97 -12.05
N LYS A 111 -14.02 4.66 -12.26
CA LYS A 111 -15.28 4.49 -11.51
C LYS A 111 -16.46 5.04 -12.32
N PRO A 112 -17.71 4.70 -11.98
CA PRO A 112 -18.88 5.14 -12.73
C PRO A 112 -19.02 6.66 -12.89
N GLU A 113 -18.52 7.45 -11.92
CA GLU A 113 -18.54 8.92 -11.95
C GLU A 113 -17.63 9.51 -13.03
N ASN A 114 -16.54 8.78 -13.37
CA ASN A 114 -15.51 9.22 -14.31
C ASN A 114 -15.69 8.64 -15.72
N ILE A 115 -16.84 8.04 -16.01
CA ILE A 115 -17.18 7.47 -17.31
C ILE A 115 -18.50 8.08 -17.78
N ILE A 116 -18.46 8.85 -18.87
CA ILE A 116 -19.63 9.48 -19.47
C ILE A 116 -20.04 8.71 -20.72
N ARG A 117 -21.33 8.32 -20.82
CA ARG A 117 -21.91 7.87 -22.08
C ARG A 117 -22.28 9.10 -22.90
N ARG A 118 -21.55 9.34 -23.97
CA ARG A 118 -21.71 10.49 -24.84
C ARG A 118 -23.04 10.43 -25.59
N GLU A 119 -23.79 11.54 -25.57
CA GLU A 119 -25.18 11.60 -26.03
C GLU A 119 -25.33 11.33 -27.54
N ASN A 120 -24.38 11.79 -28.36
CA ASN A 120 -24.50 11.77 -29.82
C ASN A 120 -24.24 10.41 -30.46
N ASP A 121 -23.41 9.54 -29.87
CA ASP A 121 -22.99 8.27 -30.46
C ASP A 121 -22.99 7.09 -29.45
N GLY A 122 -23.38 7.33 -28.21
CA GLY A 122 -23.42 6.32 -27.15
C GLY A 122 -22.06 5.82 -26.66
N LYS A 123 -20.95 6.35 -27.21
CA LYS A 123 -19.61 5.95 -26.82
C LYS A 123 -19.27 6.38 -25.41
N LEU A 124 -18.50 5.55 -24.70
CA LEU A 124 -18.04 5.86 -23.36
C LEU A 124 -16.78 6.72 -23.44
N VAL A 125 -16.78 7.81 -22.71
CA VAL A 125 -15.65 8.74 -22.60
C VAL A 125 -15.10 8.67 -21.19
N LEU A 126 -13.82 8.37 -21.06
CA LEU A 126 -13.10 8.33 -19.78
C LEU A 126 -12.62 9.74 -19.46
N ILE A 127 -13.06 10.27 -18.30
CA ILE A 127 -12.76 11.64 -17.86
C ILE A 127 -11.95 11.64 -16.58
N ASP A 128 -11.41 12.79 -16.21
CA ASP A 128 -10.69 13.06 -14.96
C ASP A 128 -9.35 12.32 -14.83
N PHE A 129 -8.35 12.84 -15.53
CA PHE A 129 -6.97 12.36 -15.52
C PHE A 129 -6.14 12.93 -14.36
N GLY A 130 -6.77 13.58 -13.36
CA GLY A 130 -6.08 14.15 -12.19
C GLY A 130 -5.35 13.11 -11.34
N GLY A 131 -5.81 11.85 -11.37
CA GLY A 131 -5.13 10.69 -10.78
C GLY A 131 -4.08 10.05 -11.67
N ALA A 132 -4.08 10.34 -12.98
CA ALA A 132 -3.24 9.63 -13.95
C ALA A 132 -1.75 9.89 -13.76
N LYS A 133 -0.94 8.84 -13.87
CA LYS A 133 0.52 8.91 -13.73
C LYS A 133 1.20 8.20 -14.90
N GLN A 134 2.25 8.82 -15.46
CA GLN A 134 3.11 8.16 -16.43
C GLN A 134 4.11 7.26 -15.71
N VAL A 135 4.19 6.02 -16.12
CA VAL A 135 5.20 5.07 -15.65
C VAL A 135 6.51 5.36 -16.41
N THR A 136 7.26 6.36 -15.94
CA THR A 136 8.62 6.58 -16.42
C THR A 136 9.60 6.02 -15.42
N GLN A 137 10.76 5.55 -15.88
CA GLN A 137 11.83 5.06 -14.98
C GLN A 137 12.29 6.11 -13.95
N THR A 138 12.04 7.40 -14.23
CA THR A 138 12.36 8.53 -13.36
C THR A 138 11.18 8.97 -12.47
N SER A 139 9.93 8.70 -12.86
CA SER A 139 8.75 9.03 -12.02
C SER A 139 8.53 8.03 -10.88
N LEU A 140 9.21 6.89 -10.93
CA LEU A 140 9.31 5.93 -9.82
C LEU A 140 10.03 6.52 -8.59
N ALA A 141 10.75 7.62 -8.76
CA ALA A 141 11.54 8.28 -7.72
C ALA A 141 10.82 9.47 -7.05
N ARG A 142 9.61 9.86 -7.48
CA ARG A 142 8.88 10.98 -6.88
C ARG A 142 7.67 10.48 -6.10
N GLN A 143 7.54 10.94 -4.84
CA GLN A 143 6.44 10.65 -3.94
C GLN A 143 5.09 10.59 -4.67
N ALA A 144 4.50 9.40 -4.74
CA ALA A 144 3.18 9.21 -5.29
C ALA A 144 2.16 9.90 -4.37
N THR A 145 1.52 10.94 -4.84
CA THR A 145 0.30 11.44 -4.20
C THR A 145 -0.73 10.32 -4.32
N VAL A 146 -1.17 9.80 -3.18
CA VAL A 146 -2.13 8.69 -3.15
C VAL A 146 -3.51 9.28 -3.41
N LEU A 147 -3.86 9.41 -4.70
CA LEU A 147 -5.20 9.72 -5.15
C LEU A 147 -5.89 8.39 -5.47
N TYR A 148 -6.86 8.00 -4.67
CA TYR A 148 -7.72 6.85 -4.96
C TYR A 148 -9.11 7.03 -4.38
N THR A 149 -10.08 6.40 -5.03
CA THR A 149 -11.46 6.33 -4.52
C THR A 149 -11.64 5.02 -3.77
N LEU A 150 -11.94 5.11 -2.47
CA LEU A 150 -12.22 3.94 -1.63
C LEU A 150 -13.33 3.08 -2.24
N GLY A 151 -13.10 1.77 -2.26
CA GLY A 151 -14.02 0.79 -2.82
C GLY A 151 -13.84 0.52 -4.33
N TYR A 152 -12.90 1.18 -5.03
CA TYR A 152 -12.55 0.93 -6.42
C TYR A 152 -11.07 0.62 -6.64
N ALA A 153 -10.19 1.22 -5.83
CA ALA A 153 -8.75 1.03 -5.95
C ALA A 153 -8.30 -0.30 -5.33
N PRO A 154 -7.44 -1.08 -6.02
CA PRO A 154 -6.84 -2.28 -5.44
C PRO A 154 -5.72 -1.94 -4.45
N SER A 155 -5.33 -2.94 -3.65
CA SER A 155 -4.35 -2.78 -2.58
C SER A 155 -2.99 -2.24 -3.05
N GLU A 156 -2.50 -2.68 -4.20
CA GLU A 156 -1.24 -2.18 -4.76
C GLU A 156 -1.34 -0.70 -5.15
N GLN A 157 -2.49 -0.24 -5.62
CA GLN A 157 -2.68 1.19 -5.92
C GLN A 157 -2.76 2.02 -4.65
N MET A 158 -3.47 1.52 -3.62
CA MET A 158 -3.50 2.15 -2.29
C MET A 158 -2.10 2.23 -1.67
N ALA A 159 -1.27 1.24 -1.95
CA ALA A 159 0.14 1.23 -1.56
C ALA A 159 1.06 2.09 -2.46
N GLY A 160 0.51 2.81 -3.46
CA GLY A 160 1.29 3.66 -4.36
C GLY A 160 1.91 2.95 -5.57
N PHE A 161 1.61 1.66 -5.77
CA PHE A 161 2.18 0.79 -6.82
C PHE A 161 1.18 0.49 -7.95
N ALA A 162 0.38 1.47 -8.34
CA ALA A 162 -0.55 1.30 -9.44
C ALA A 162 0.17 0.81 -10.71
N CYS A 163 -0.40 -0.19 -11.36
CA CYS A 163 0.06 -0.77 -12.61
C CYS A 163 -1.13 -0.91 -13.58
N HIS A 164 -0.91 -1.38 -14.80
CA HIS A 164 -1.99 -1.57 -15.77
C HIS A 164 -3.11 -2.49 -15.22
N ALA A 165 -2.73 -3.53 -14.48
CA ALA A 165 -3.69 -4.42 -13.82
C ALA A 165 -4.54 -3.72 -12.73
N SER A 166 -4.09 -2.56 -12.21
CA SER A 166 -4.88 -1.77 -11.24
C SER A 166 -6.06 -1.07 -11.91
N ASP A 167 -5.89 -0.53 -13.12
CA ASP A 167 -6.98 0.03 -13.90
C ASP A 167 -7.97 -1.05 -14.34
N LEU A 168 -7.47 -2.23 -14.73
CA LEU A 168 -8.31 -3.38 -15.10
C LEU A 168 -9.13 -3.88 -13.91
N TYR A 169 -8.55 -3.91 -12.70
CA TYR A 169 -9.29 -4.20 -11.48
C TYR A 169 -10.39 -3.17 -11.21
N ALA A 170 -10.07 -1.87 -11.28
CA ALA A 170 -11.04 -0.80 -11.06
C ALA A 170 -12.19 -0.85 -12.09
N LEU A 171 -11.92 -1.25 -13.34
CA LEU A 171 -12.93 -1.53 -14.35
C LEU A 171 -13.79 -2.74 -13.97
N GLY A 172 -13.19 -3.82 -13.47
CA GLY A 172 -13.91 -5.00 -12.97
C GLY A 172 -14.84 -4.65 -11.81
N VAL A 173 -14.33 -3.86 -10.83
CA VAL A 173 -15.14 -3.33 -9.71
C VAL A 173 -16.30 -2.48 -10.23
N THR A 174 -16.03 -1.59 -11.18
CA THR A 174 -17.06 -0.76 -11.82
C THR A 174 -18.16 -1.63 -12.44
N CYS A 175 -17.81 -2.63 -13.22
CA CYS A 175 -18.77 -3.57 -13.82
C CYS A 175 -19.57 -4.35 -12.77
N ALA A 176 -18.92 -4.87 -11.73
CA ALA A 176 -19.60 -5.61 -10.65
C ALA A 176 -20.60 -4.72 -9.89
N ARG A 177 -20.26 -3.43 -9.66
CA ARG A 177 -21.17 -2.47 -9.04
C ARG A 177 -22.35 -2.12 -9.91
N LEU A 178 -22.13 -1.90 -11.19
CA LEU A 178 -23.18 -1.56 -12.15
C LEU A 178 -24.19 -2.70 -12.31
N ILE A 179 -23.73 -3.96 -12.47
CA ILE A 179 -24.64 -5.09 -12.68
C ILE A 179 -25.40 -5.46 -11.40
N THR A 180 -24.80 -5.28 -10.24
CA THR A 180 -25.47 -5.53 -8.96
C THR A 180 -26.28 -4.33 -8.47
N GLY A 181 -26.06 -3.12 -9.00
CA GLY A 181 -26.63 -1.87 -8.49
C GLY A 181 -26.16 -1.54 -7.05
N CYS A 182 -25.05 -2.13 -6.59
CA CYS A 182 -24.53 -1.91 -5.25
C CYS A 182 -23.35 -0.94 -5.28
N LEU A 183 -23.63 0.32 -4.99
CA LEU A 183 -22.61 1.36 -4.84
C LEU A 183 -22.18 1.48 -3.36
N PRO A 184 -20.93 1.87 -3.05
CA PRO A 184 -20.52 2.12 -1.70
C PRO A 184 -21.26 3.34 -1.13
N ILE A 185 -21.78 3.21 0.07
CA ILE A 185 -22.54 4.27 0.75
C ILE A 185 -21.66 4.84 1.87
N ARG A 186 -21.57 6.15 1.93
CA ARG A 186 -20.92 6.84 3.04
C ARG A 186 -21.99 7.28 4.04
N ASP A 187 -21.84 6.86 5.30
CA ASP A 187 -22.75 7.28 6.38
C ASP A 187 -22.47 8.74 6.82
N THR A 188 -23.29 9.23 7.75
CA THR A 188 -23.18 10.58 8.31
C THR A 188 -21.89 10.81 9.11
N TYR A 189 -21.19 9.76 9.49
CA TYR A 189 -19.91 9.77 10.20
C TYR A 189 -18.69 9.59 9.26
N GLY A 190 -18.96 9.49 7.94
CA GLY A 190 -17.92 9.32 6.93
C GLY A 190 -17.45 7.86 6.75
N GLN A 191 -18.04 6.89 7.47
CA GLN A 191 -17.75 5.47 7.26
C GLN A 191 -18.33 4.98 5.94
N ILE A 192 -17.54 4.18 5.22
CA ILE A 192 -17.99 3.58 3.96
C ILE A 192 -18.56 2.20 4.27
N TYR A 193 -19.83 2.03 3.93
CA TYR A 193 -20.51 0.74 3.95
C TYR A 193 -20.55 0.18 2.53
N ASP A 194 -19.95 -0.98 2.35
CA ASP A 194 -19.87 -1.65 1.05
C ASP A 194 -20.43 -3.07 1.14
N ARG A 195 -21.60 -3.30 0.53
CA ARG A 195 -22.23 -4.63 0.48
C ARG A 195 -21.54 -5.60 -0.46
N LEU A 196 -20.76 -5.08 -1.40
CA LEU A 196 -20.12 -5.89 -2.45
C LEU A 196 -18.81 -6.50 -2.03
N PHE A 197 -18.14 -5.93 -1.04
CA PHE A 197 -16.83 -6.36 -0.60
C PHE A 197 -16.84 -6.69 0.90
N ASP A 198 -16.45 -7.91 1.22
CA ASP A 198 -16.21 -8.32 2.61
C ASP A 198 -14.75 -8.06 2.97
N PRO A 199 -14.47 -7.02 3.77
CA PRO A 199 -13.09 -6.69 4.14
C PRO A 199 -12.44 -7.73 5.06
N MET A 200 -13.25 -8.55 5.73
CA MET A 200 -12.75 -9.58 6.66
C MET A 200 -12.19 -10.79 5.93
N SER A 201 -12.84 -11.20 4.83
CA SER A 201 -12.38 -12.31 4.00
C SER A 201 -11.68 -11.86 2.70
N CYS A 202 -11.56 -10.54 2.47
CA CYS A 202 -11.06 -9.94 1.22
C CYS A 202 -11.76 -10.49 -0.03
N LYS A 203 -13.06 -10.80 0.07
CA LYS A 203 -13.85 -11.42 -1.00
C LYS A 203 -14.87 -10.46 -1.59
N TRP A 204 -15.00 -10.52 -2.89
CA TRP A 204 -16.08 -9.88 -3.61
C TRP A 204 -17.33 -10.77 -3.55
N LEU A 205 -18.46 -10.24 -3.06
CA LEU A 205 -19.73 -10.93 -2.88
C LEU A 205 -20.68 -10.73 -4.08
N TRP A 206 -20.19 -10.23 -5.20
CA TRP A 206 -21.00 -9.82 -6.33
C TRP A 206 -21.84 -10.97 -6.92
N ARG A 207 -21.31 -12.20 -7.02
CA ARG A 207 -22.06 -13.37 -7.49
C ARG A 207 -23.20 -13.74 -6.54
N GLN A 208 -22.92 -13.74 -5.22
CA GLN A 208 -23.93 -14.00 -4.19
C GLN A 208 -25.06 -12.95 -4.27
N ILE A 209 -24.73 -11.67 -4.46
CA ILE A 209 -25.74 -10.61 -4.58
C ILE A 209 -26.57 -10.74 -5.86
N LEU A 210 -25.99 -11.17 -6.97
CA LEU A 210 -26.76 -11.47 -8.18
C LEU A 210 -27.74 -12.62 -7.95
N GLU A 211 -27.30 -13.69 -7.29
CA GLU A 211 -28.14 -14.83 -6.92
C GLU A 211 -29.30 -14.39 -6.00
N GLU A 212 -29.01 -13.61 -4.94
CA GLU A 212 -30.04 -13.01 -4.06
C GLU A 212 -31.07 -12.16 -4.81
N LYS A 213 -30.66 -11.50 -5.90
CA LYS A 213 -31.53 -10.67 -6.76
C LYS A 213 -32.20 -11.46 -7.88
N GLY A 214 -31.91 -12.75 -8.04
CA GLY A 214 -32.41 -13.57 -9.15
C GLY A 214 -31.88 -13.13 -10.52
N ILE A 215 -30.72 -12.49 -10.57
CA ILE A 215 -30.07 -12.05 -11.82
C ILE A 215 -29.07 -13.13 -12.24
N THR A 216 -29.24 -13.66 -13.44
CA THR A 216 -28.34 -14.64 -14.05
C THR A 216 -27.45 -13.96 -15.09
N ILE A 217 -26.18 -14.36 -15.12
CA ILE A 217 -25.23 -13.98 -16.16
C ILE A 217 -24.57 -15.25 -16.73
N SER A 218 -23.98 -15.12 -17.89
CA SER A 218 -23.22 -16.21 -18.50
C SER A 218 -21.93 -16.50 -17.70
N GLU A 219 -21.50 -17.76 -17.74
CA GLU A 219 -20.33 -18.21 -17.00
C GLU A 219 -19.03 -17.57 -17.54
N ASP A 220 -18.96 -17.31 -18.85
CA ASP A 220 -17.80 -16.65 -19.48
C ASP A 220 -17.64 -15.20 -18.98
N LEU A 221 -18.69 -14.38 -18.93
CA LEU A 221 -18.61 -13.06 -18.34
C LEU A 221 -18.28 -13.13 -16.84
N GLY A 222 -18.89 -14.09 -16.14
CA GLY A 222 -18.61 -14.31 -14.73
C GLY A 222 -17.14 -14.57 -14.46
N ASN A 223 -16.50 -15.43 -15.26
CA ASN A 223 -15.08 -15.76 -15.13
C ASN A 223 -14.16 -14.57 -15.48
N ILE A 224 -14.55 -13.74 -16.47
CA ILE A 224 -13.84 -12.51 -16.78
C ILE A 224 -13.86 -11.55 -15.57
N LEU A 225 -15.03 -11.30 -14.98
CA LEU A 225 -15.15 -10.42 -13.82
C LEU A 225 -14.40 -10.98 -12.62
N ASP A 226 -14.49 -12.28 -12.33
CA ASP A 226 -13.73 -12.89 -11.23
C ASP A 226 -12.22 -12.75 -11.42
N LYS A 227 -11.72 -12.89 -12.65
CA LYS A 227 -10.29 -12.72 -12.93
C LYS A 227 -9.85 -11.26 -12.81
N LEU A 228 -10.68 -10.31 -13.24
CA LEU A 228 -10.43 -8.87 -13.03
C LEU A 228 -10.38 -8.51 -11.53
N LEU A 229 -11.23 -9.14 -10.72
CA LEU A 229 -11.39 -8.88 -9.29
C LEU A 229 -10.45 -9.67 -8.38
N LYS A 230 -9.49 -10.44 -8.94
CA LYS A 230 -8.49 -11.14 -8.12
C LYS A 230 -7.75 -10.15 -7.23
N HIS A 231 -7.48 -10.57 -6.00
CA HIS A 231 -6.79 -9.72 -5.02
C HIS A 231 -5.36 -9.39 -5.48
N LEU A 232 -4.63 -10.38 -5.97
CA LEU A 232 -3.25 -10.20 -6.44
C LEU A 232 -3.21 -9.69 -7.88
N ALA A 233 -2.47 -8.61 -8.11
CA ALA A 233 -2.29 -8.04 -9.44
C ALA A 233 -1.75 -9.07 -10.47
N SER A 234 -0.86 -9.98 -10.03
CA SER A 234 -0.29 -11.04 -10.88
C SER A 234 -1.28 -12.11 -11.32
N GLU A 235 -2.41 -12.28 -10.63
CA GLU A 235 -3.46 -13.25 -10.98
C GLU A 235 -4.53 -12.65 -11.91
N ARG A 236 -4.49 -11.33 -12.12
CA ARG A 236 -5.39 -10.60 -12.99
C ARG A 236 -4.90 -10.65 -14.44
N TYR A 237 -5.70 -10.11 -15.33
CA TYR A 237 -5.24 -9.75 -16.66
C TYR A 237 -4.12 -8.72 -16.58
N GLN A 238 -3.07 -8.91 -17.39
CA GLN A 238 -1.93 -8.00 -17.43
C GLN A 238 -2.08 -6.90 -18.49
N SER A 239 -3.00 -7.10 -19.45
CA SER A 239 -3.31 -6.14 -20.50
C SER A 239 -4.80 -6.10 -20.82
N ALA A 240 -5.26 -4.98 -21.37
CA ALA A 240 -6.64 -4.84 -21.87
C ALA A 240 -6.92 -5.78 -23.05
N VAL A 241 -5.89 -6.10 -23.84
CA VAL A 241 -5.97 -7.04 -24.97
C VAL A 241 -6.31 -8.46 -24.52
N GLU A 242 -5.74 -8.92 -23.40
CA GLU A 242 -6.09 -10.23 -22.83
C GLU A 242 -7.58 -10.32 -22.48
N VAL A 243 -8.13 -9.26 -21.85
CA VAL A 243 -9.56 -9.20 -21.51
C VAL A 243 -10.44 -9.21 -22.77
N LEU A 244 -10.06 -8.43 -23.79
CA LEU A 244 -10.77 -8.39 -25.08
C LEU A 244 -10.78 -9.74 -25.78
N THR A 245 -9.70 -10.51 -25.65
CA THR A 245 -9.57 -11.85 -26.23
C THR A 245 -10.57 -12.81 -25.57
N ASP A 246 -10.63 -12.81 -24.24
CA ASP A 246 -11.58 -13.65 -23.49
C ASP A 246 -13.04 -13.19 -23.68
N LEU A 247 -13.26 -11.88 -23.88
CA LEU A 247 -14.59 -11.32 -24.13
C LEU A 247 -15.16 -11.75 -25.49
N ASN A 248 -14.31 -12.02 -26.51
CA ASN A 248 -14.68 -12.36 -27.89
C ASN A 248 -13.95 -13.61 -28.42
N PRO A 249 -14.19 -14.80 -27.85
CA PRO A 249 -13.42 -16.00 -28.19
C PRO A 249 -13.56 -16.46 -29.65
N GLN A 250 -14.58 -15.98 -30.36
CA GLN A 250 -14.84 -16.38 -31.78
C GLN A 250 -13.99 -15.62 -32.82
N LYS A 251 -13.27 -14.55 -32.44
CA LYS A 251 -12.40 -13.80 -33.37
C LYS A 251 -10.98 -14.35 -33.49
N SER A 252 -10.60 -15.32 -32.69
CA SER A 252 -9.24 -15.89 -32.66
C SER A 252 -9.00 -17.04 -33.63
N SER A 253 -9.99 -17.44 -34.46
CA SER A 253 -9.90 -18.59 -35.37
C SER A 253 -9.81 -18.26 -36.86
N SER A 254 -9.45 -17.04 -37.24
CA SER A 254 -9.16 -16.73 -38.65
C SER A 254 -7.65 -16.78 -38.88
N PRO A 255 -7.12 -17.66 -39.73
CA PRO A 255 -5.71 -17.65 -40.06
C PRO A 255 -5.36 -16.38 -40.84
N LEU A 256 -4.28 -15.72 -40.41
CA LEU A 256 -3.67 -14.61 -41.14
C LEU A 256 -3.36 -15.05 -42.59
N PRO A 257 -3.61 -14.23 -43.62
CA PRO A 257 -3.20 -14.55 -44.98
C PRO A 257 -1.70 -14.61 -45.06
N ALA A 258 -1.19 -15.72 -45.58
CA ALA A 258 0.23 -15.93 -45.82
C ALA A 258 0.76 -14.87 -46.79
N ILE A 259 1.58 -13.97 -46.30
CA ILE A 259 2.38 -13.05 -47.14
C ILE A 259 3.55 -13.87 -47.67
N SER A 260 3.58 -14.08 -48.99
CA SER A 260 4.68 -14.70 -49.72
C SER A 260 5.95 -13.88 -49.53
N ALA A 261 6.90 -14.42 -48.78
CA ALA A 261 8.21 -13.82 -48.63
C ALA A 261 9.06 -14.08 -49.88
N THR A 262 9.33 -13.05 -50.64
CA THR A 262 10.38 -13.06 -51.69
C THR A 262 11.72 -12.90 -50.95
N THR A 263 12.48 -13.96 -50.94
CA THR A 263 13.82 -14.07 -50.34
C THR A 263 14.80 -13.20 -51.13
N GLN A 264 15.29 -12.09 -50.55
CA GLN A 264 16.54 -11.48 -50.97
C GLN A 264 17.66 -11.91 -50.02
N ILE A 265 18.64 -12.58 -50.58
CA ILE A 265 19.85 -13.05 -49.89
C ILE A 265 20.78 -11.85 -49.70
N PHE A 266 20.99 -11.43 -48.44
CA PHE A 266 22.09 -10.54 -48.07
C PHE A 266 23.18 -11.36 -47.37
N THR A 267 24.40 -11.23 -47.84
CA THR A 267 25.63 -11.81 -47.29
C THR A 267 25.94 -11.26 -45.87
N PRO A 268 26.45 -12.06 -44.95
CA PRO A 268 26.67 -11.63 -43.57
C PRO A 268 27.97 -10.82 -43.42
N TYR A 269 27.89 -9.67 -42.79
CA TYR A 269 29.02 -8.97 -42.20
C TYR A 269 29.43 -9.63 -40.86
N PRO A 270 30.72 -9.61 -40.49
CA PRO A 270 31.21 -10.33 -39.32
C PRO A 270 30.77 -9.67 -38.02
N THR A 271 30.32 -10.52 -37.09
CA THR A 271 29.91 -10.20 -35.73
C THR A 271 31.11 -9.66 -34.92
N PRO A 272 31.01 -8.50 -34.22
CA PRO A 272 31.96 -8.15 -33.19
C PRO A 272 31.69 -8.98 -31.92
N LEU A 273 32.76 -9.43 -31.29
CA LEU A 273 32.78 -10.09 -30.00
C LEU A 273 32.04 -9.29 -28.92
N PRO A 274 31.36 -9.94 -27.96
CA PRO A 274 30.64 -9.25 -26.92
C PRO A 274 31.61 -8.59 -25.94
N THR A 275 31.66 -7.27 -25.98
CA THR A 275 32.25 -6.49 -24.91
C THR A 275 31.26 -6.52 -23.74
N THR A 276 31.61 -7.19 -22.68
CA THR A 276 30.89 -7.15 -21.39
C THR A 276 30.90 -5.72 -20.85
N ILE A 277 29.81 -5.00 -21.08
CA ILE A 277 29.50 -3.77 -20.36
C ILE A 277 28.97 -4.21 -19.00
N PRO A 278 29.49 -3.70 -17.87
CA PRO A 278 28.89 -3.97 -16.58
C PRO A 278 27.47 -3.41 -16.59
N GLN A 279 26.47 -4.27 -16.44
CA GLN A 279 25.11 -3.84 -16.21
C GLN A 279 25.10 -3.03 -14.91
N SER A 280 24.95 -1.72 -15.02
CA SER A 280 24.52 -0.88 -13.92
C SER A 280 23.09 -1.31 -13.60
N VAL A 281 22.93 -2.07 -12.53
CA VAL A 281 21.64 -2.45 -11.97
C VAL A 281 20.98 -1.16 -11.46
N THR A 282 20.13 -0.57 -12.28
CA THR A 282 19.16 0.41 -11.81
C THR A 282 18.22 -0.32 -10.84
N PRO A 283 17.96 0.22 -9.63
CA PRO A 283 17.06 -0.42 -8.67
C PRO A 283 15.64 -0.47 -9.26
N GLY A 284 15.25 -1.62 -9.78
CA GLY A 284 13.85 -1.90 -10.13
C GLY A 284 12.99 -1.97 -8.86
N PHE A 285 11.68 -1.81 -9.02
CA PHE A 285 10.73 -2.11 -7.93
C PHE A 285 10.95 -3.53 -7.43
N PRO A 286 10.91 -3.77 -6.12
CA PRO A 286 10.94 -5.13 -5.63
C PRO A 286 9.67 -5.85 -6.10
N VAL A 287 9.85 -7.04 -6.60
CA VAL A 287 8.72 -7.94 -6.87
C VAL A 287 8.04 -8.23 -5.54
N LEU A 288 6.74 -7.96 -5.46
CA LEU A 288 5.96 -8.31 -4.29
C LEU A 288 5.57 -9.78 -4.37
N GLU A 289 5.80 -10.47 -3.28
CA GLU A 289 5.40 -11.86 -3.04
C GLU A 289 4.26 -11.86 -2.03
N ALA A 290 3.29 -12.76 -2.19
CA ALA A 290 2.25 -12.97 -1.21
C ALA A 290 2.64 -14.07 -0.22
N PHE A 291 2.15 -14.01 1.02
CA PHE A 291 2.27 -15.08 2.00
C PHE A 291 1.01 -15.20 2.84
N GLU A 292 0.67 -16.42 3.14
CA GLU A 292 -0.41 -16.75 4.07
C GLU A 292 0.10 -16.75 5.51
N PHE A 293 -0.76 -16.33 6.44
CA PHE A 293 -0.47 -16.33 7.86
C PHE A 293 -1.75 -16.39 8.68
N ASP A 294 -1.62 -16.91 9.90
CA ASP A 294 -2.72 -16.99 10.87
C ASP A 294 -2.71 -15.78 11.81
N THR A 295 -3.90 -15.26 12.10
CA THR A 295 -4.17 -14.38 13.24
C THR A 295 -4.99 -15.15 14.27
N VAL A 296 -4.83 -14.80 15.55
CA VAL A 296 -5.55 -15.43 16.66
C VAL A 296 -6.21 -14.34 17.51
N THR A 297 -7.48 -14.56 17.88
CA THR A 297 -8.17 -13.77 18.89
C THR A 297 -8.38 -14.62 20.14
N VAL A 298 -8.14 -14.04 21.31
CA VAL A 298 -8.30 -14.71 22.60
C VAL A 298 -9.36 -14.04 23.47
N ASP A 299 -9.99 -14.81 24.35
CA ASP A 299 -10.87 -14.29 25.40
C ASP A 299 -10.05 -13.65 26.56
N SER A 300 -10.73 -13.06 27.54
CA SER A 300 -10.10 -12.45 28.71
C SER A 300 -9.28 -13.43 29.59
N ARG A 301 -9.38 -14.73 29.36
CA ARG A 301 -8.58 -15.77 30.00
C ARG A 301 -7.42 -16.28 29.12
N GLY A 302 -7.21 -15.67 27.95
CA GLY A 302 -6.18 -16.07 27.02
C GLY A 302 -6.46 -17.33 26.22
N ARG A 303 -7.71 -17.82 26.19
CA ARG A 303 -8.10 -19.01 25.40
C ARG A 303 -8.41 -18.54 23.97
N GLU A 304 -7.88 -19.25 23.00
CA GLU A 304 -8.19 -19.01 21.59
C GLU A 304 -9.69 -19.16 21.32
N ILE A 305 -10.33 -18.12 20.81
CA ILE A 305 -11.75 -18.11 20.42
C ILE A 305 -11.95 -17.99 18.93
N LYS A 306 -10.92 -17.51 18.20
CA LYS A 306 -10.96 -17.37 16.74
C LYS A 306 -9.56 -17.49 16.17
N ARG A 307 -9.46 -18.16 15.01
CA ARG A 307 -8.27 -18.22 14.17
C ARG A 307 -8.69 -17.96 12.73
N ASP A 308 -8.07 -16.97 12.11
CA ASP A 308 -8.33 -16.61 10.71
C ASP A 308 -7.02 -16.72 9.92
N CYS A 309 -7.12 -17.20 8.69
CA CYS A 309 -6.03 -17.18 7.73
C CYS A 309 -6.15 -15.92 6.87
N HIS A 310 -5.04 -15.21 6.71
CA HIS A 310 -4.92 -13.97 5.94
C HIS A 310 -3.78 -14.05 4.93
N ILE A 311 -3.79 -13.12 3.99
CA ILE A 311 -2.73 -12.95 3.00
C ILE A 311 -2.19 -11.53 3.10
N ALA A 312 -0.88 -11.36 3.14
CA ALA A 312 -0.22 -10.07 3.02
C ALA A 312 0.88 -10.14 1.95
N ASN A 313 1.23 -8.96 1.44
CA ASN A 313 2.29 -8.81 0.46
C ASN A 313 3.59 -8.32 1.11
N TYR A 314 4.73 -8.80 0.63
CA TYR A 314 6.05 -8.36 1.05
C TYR A 314 7.00 -8.34 -0.14
N TYR A 315 8.09 -7.63 -0.02
CA TYR A 315 9.24 -7.86 -0.88
C TYR A 315 10.43 -8.40 -0.08
N THR A 316 11.31 -9.09 -0.79
CA THR A 316 12.55 -9.62 -0.22
C THR A 316 13.70 -8.67 -0.53
N GLU A 317 14.35 -8.12 0.51
CA GLU A 317 15.59 -7.35 0.37
C GLU A 317 16.80 -8.24 0.55
N GLU A 318 17.69 -8.24 -0.44
CA GLU A 318 18.93 -9.01 -0.43
C GLU A 318 20.04 -8.26 0.33
N LEU A 319 20.43 -8.79 1.48
CA LEU A 319 21.47 -8.18 2.32
C LEU A 319 22.89 -8.64 1.98
N GLY A 320 23.01 -9.68 1.17
CA GLY A 320 24.26 -10.32 0.78
C GLY A 320 24.51 -11.65 1.50
N ASN A 321 25.35 -12.49 0.91
CA ASN A 321 25.72 -13.83 1.43
C ASN A 321 24.51 -14.75 1.72
N GLY A 322 23.43 -14.63 0.92
CA GLY A 322 22.20 -15.41 1.09
C GLY A 322 21.34 -14.98 2.28
N VAL A 323 21.65 -13.85 2.91
CA VAL A 323 20.82 -13.27 3.99
C VAL A 323 19.81 -12.31 3.37
N THR A 324 18.54 -12.51 3.70
CA THR A 324 17.42 -11.71 3.19
C THR A 324 16.65 -11.05 4.33
N MET A 325 15.88 -10.02 4.01
CA MET A 325 14.93 -9.36 4.90
C MET A 325 13.59 -9.18 4.19
N LYS A 326 12.50 -9.65 4.79
CA LYS A 326 11.16 -9.52 4.25
C LYS A 326 10.52 -8.24 4.78
N MET A 327 10.10 -7.38 3.86
CA MET A 327 9.48 -6.09 4.14
C MET A 327 8.01 -6.15 3.75
N VAL A 328 7.12 -6.14 4.74
CA VAL A 328 5.66 -6.26 4.56
C VAL A 328 5.07 -4.92 4.17
N VAL A 329 4.13 -4.92 3.23
CA VAL A 329 3.35 -3.75 2.82
C VAL A 329 2.36 -3.40 3.92
N ILE A 330 2.43 -2.20 4.46
CA ILE A 330 1.45 -1.66 5.40
C ILE A 330 0.59 -0.64 4.66
N PRO A 331 -0.73 -0.86 4.59
CA PRO A 331 -1.64 0.11 3.99
C PRO A 331 -1.67 1.38 4.84
N GLY A 332 -1.77 2.54 4.21
CA GLY A 332 -2.04 3.78 4.93
C GLY A 332 -3.43 3.76 5.56
N GLY A 333 -3.62 4.57 6.58
CA GLY A 333 -4.92 4.66 7.23
C GLY A 333 -4.90 5.51 8.48
N SER A 334 -6.08 5.68 9.10
CA SER A 334 -6.22 6.45 10.33
C SER A 334 -6.56 5.53 11.50
N PHE A 335 -5.99 5.81 12.66
CA PHE A 335 -6.23 5.06 13.88
C PHE A 335 -6.21 5.98 15.11
N LEU A 336 -6.67 5.47 16.23
CA LEU A 336 -6.54 6.12 17.53
C LEU A 336 -5.23 5.67 18.19
N MET A 337 -4.27 6.59 18.30
CA MET A 337 -2.98 6.40 18.94
C MET A 337 -3.06 6.69 20.43
N GLY A 338 -2.38 5.87 21.23
CA GLY A 338 -2.35 6.01 22.68
C GLY A 338 -3.45 5.22 23.39
N ALA A 339 -3.54 5.40 24.72
CA ALA A 339 -4.48 4.72 25.59
C ALA A 339 -5.67 5.60 25.98
N SER A 340 -6.81 4.97 26.29
CA SER A 340 -7.97 5.64 26.87
C SER A 340 -7.70 6.08 28.33
N GLU A 341 -8.63 6.86 28.92
CA GLU A 341 -8.48 7.28 30.32
C GLU A 341 -8.52 6.12 31.33
N GLU A 342 -9.14 5.02 30.95
CA GLU A 342 -9.31 3.81 31.75
C GLU A 342 -8.15 2.80 31.60
N GLU A 343 -7.23 3.06 30.64
CA GLU A 343 -6.14 2.15 30.29
C GLU A 343 -4.79 2.84 30.33
N GLY A 344 -3.73 2.14 30.77
CA GLY A 344 -2.33 2.55 30.62
C GLY A 344 -1.90 3.73 31.46
N ASP A 345 -0.70 4.23 31.16
CA ASP A 345 -0.01 5.27 31.90
C ASP A 345 -0.30 6.68 31.35
N ALA A 346 0.02 7.71 32.11
CA ALA A 346 -0.23 9.11 31.73
C ALA A 346 0.55 9.56 30.49
N ASP A 347 1.68 8.92 30.21
CA ASP A 347 2.52 9.22 29.05
C ASP A 347 1.98 8.63 27.75
N GLU A 348 1.02 7.69 27.83
CA GLU A 348 0.28 7.13 26.69
C GLU A 348 -0.91 8.00 26.27
N ARG A 349 -1.09 9.19 26.87
CA ARG A 349 -2.26 10.09 26.69
C ARG A 349 -1.86 11.49 26.22
N PRO A 350 -2.78 12.30 25.68
CA PRO A 350 -4.17 11.95 25.34
C PRO A 350 -4.24 11.00 24.13
N GLN A 351 -5.26 10.12 24.12
CA GLN A 351 -5.58 9.36 22.92
C GLN A 351 -6.00 10.31 21.80
N HIS A 352 -5.46 10.17 20.59
CA HIS A 352 -5.71 11.09 19.49
C HIS A 352 -5.69 10.35 18.14
N GLN A 353 -6.38 10.93 17.17
CA GLN A 353 -6.43 10.36 15.82
C GLN A 353 -5.17 10.73 15.04
N VAL A 354 -4.53 9.72 14.46
CA VAL A 354 -3.36 9.85 13.59
C VAL A 354 -3.66 9.19 12.24
N THR A 355 -3.21 9.81 11.18
CA THR A 355 -3.25 9.24 9.82
C THR A 355 -1.83 8.88 9.40
N VAL A 356 -1.61 7.64 8.99
CA VAL A 356 -0.30 7.13 8.59
C VAL A 356 -0.32 6.85 7.09
N GLU A 357 0.69 7.33 6.37
CA GLU A 357 0.88 7.02 4.96
C GLU A 357 1.28 5.55 4.78
N PRO A 358 1.06 4.94 3.58
CA PRO A 358 1.53 3.59 3.30
C PRO A 358 3.05 3.48 3.40
N PHE A 359 3.54 2.38 3.98
CA PHE A 359 4.97 2.12 4.14
C PHE A 359 5.26 0.62 4.14
N PHE A 360 6.53 0.26 4.09
CA PHE A 360 6.99 -1.10 4.32
C PHE A 360 7.63 -1.21 5.68
N ILE A 361 7.41 -2.32 6.36
CA ILE A 361 8.04 -2.60 7.65
C ILE A 361 8.59 -4.03 7.67
N GLY A 362 9.68 -4.23 8.38
CA GLY A 362 10.24 -5.56 8.57
C GLY A 362 9.20 -6.54 9.13
N LYS A 363 9.00 -7.69 8.47
CA LYS A 363 8.08 -8.76 8.93
C LYS A 363 8.35 -9.16 10.38
N TYR A 364 9.61 -9.08 10.78
CA TYR A 364 10.16 -9.40 12.09
C TYR A 364 11.07 -8.28 12.58
N PRO A 365 11.39 -8.19 13.86
CA PRO A 365 12.55 -7.45 14.34
C PRO A 365 13.83 -7.89 13.61
N VAL A 366 14.77 -6.97 13.39
CA VAL A 366 16.03 -7.27 12.70
C VAL A 366 16.75 -8.42 13.39
N THR A 367 17.09 -9.47 12.65
CA THR A 367 17.77 -10.64 13.19
C THR A 367 19.30 -10.44 13.28
N GLN A 368 19.98 -11.25 14.11
CA GLN A 368 21.45 -11.22 14.23
C GLN A 368 22.14 -11.55 12.91
N ALA A 369 21.56 -12.43 12.07
CA ALA A 369 22.10 -12.70 10.73
C ALA A 369 22.02 -11.47 9.83
N GLN A 370 20.89 -10.78 9.82
CA GLN A 370 20.66 -9.54 9.06
C GLN A 370 21.58 -8.42 9.55
N TRP A 371 21.67 -8.24 10.87
CA TRP A 371 22.58 -7.29 11.48
C TRP A 371 24.03 -7.51 11.05
N LYS A 372 24.52 -8.75 11.16
CA LYS A 372 25.88 -9.12 10.76
C LYS A 372 26.15 -8.82 9.29
N ALA A 373 25.19 -9.12 8.41
CA ALA A 373 25.32 -8.86 6.98
C ALA A 373 25.48 -7.37 6.69
N VAL A 374 24.66 -6.52 7.32
CA VAL A 374 24.71 -5.05 7.14
C VAL A 374 25.91 -4.43 7.89
N ALA A 375 26.31 -4.98 9.05
CA ALA A 375 27.51 -4.52 9.76
C ALA A 375 28.81 -4.73 8.95
N ALA A 376 28.80 -5.67 8.01
CA ALA A 376 29.93 -5.91 7.09
C ALA A 376 29.99 -4.90 5.92
N LEU A 377 28.92 -4.13 5.68
CA LEU A 377 28.88 -3.10 4.63
C LEU A 377 29.78 -1.89 5.04
N PRO A 378 30.25 -1.09 4.06
CA PRO A 378 31.00 0.12 4.37
C PRO A 378 30.24 1.04 5.31
N LYS A 379 30.92 1.51 6.35
CA LYS A 379 30.36 2.46 7.31
C LYS A 379 29.93 3.76 6.64
N VAL A 380 28.88 4.38 7.19
CA VAL A 380 28.43 5.71 6.81
C VAL A 380 28.92 6.74 7.83
N LYS A 381 28.57 6.57 9.10
CA LYS A 381 28.99 7.44 10.21
C LYS A 381 29.87 6.72 11.22
N GLN A 382 29.50 5.52 11.66
CA GLN A 382 30.18 4.81 12.73
C GLN A 382 30.38 3.32 12.42
N SER A 383 31.28 2.66 13.16
CA SER A 383 31.47 1.21 13.08
C SER A 383 30.39 0.48 13.86
N LEU A 384 29.91 -0.65 13.34
CA LEU A 384 29.00 -1.54 14.04
C LEU A 384 29.74 -2.79 14.51
N ASN A 385 29.48 -3.20 15.77
CA ASN A 385 29.92 -4.49 16.27
C ASN A 385 29.10 -5.59 15.58
N PRO A 386 29.69 -6.54 14.84
CA PRO A 386 28.92 -7.59 14.14
C PRO A 386 28.19 -8.57 15.07
N TYR A 387 28.52 -8.60 16.37
CA TYR A 387 28.03 -9.58 17.35
C TYR A 387 27.64 -8.92 18.69
N PRO A 388 26.75 -7.91 18.71
CA PRO A 388 26.44 -7.14 19.94
C PRO A 388 25.62 -7.97 20.93
N SER A 389 24.76 -8.86 20.44
CA SER A 389 23.74 -9.55 21.22
C SER A 389 24.29 -10.47 22.31
N LYS A 390 23.60 -10.48 23.45
CA LYS A 390 23.88 -11.39 24.56
C LYS A 390 23.42 -12.81 24.24
N PHE A 391 22.17 -12.95 23.76
CA PHE A 391 21.57 -14.25 23.45
C PHE A 391 21.86 -14.62 21.99
N LYS A 392 22.71 -15.60 21.78
CA LYS A 392 23.23 -15.95 20.43
C LYS A 392 22.25 -16.80 19.62
N GLY A 393 22.12 -16.47 18.32
CA GLY A 393 21.33 -17.24 17.37
C GLY A 393 21.03 -16.43 16.10
N ALA A 394 21.31 -16.99 14.93
CA ALA A 394 21.19 -16.28 13.64
C ALA A 394 19.79 -15.68 13.43
N ASN A 395 18.73 -16.43 13.81
CA ASN A 395 17.32 -16.05 13.67
C ASN A 395 16.73 -15.41 14.94
N ARG A 396 17.52 -15.15 15.97
CA ARG A 396 17.08 -14.34 17.12
C ARG A 396 17.16 -12.85 16.75
N PRO A 397 16.32 -11.97 17.35
CA PRO A 397 16.47 -10.54 17.14
C PRO A 397 17.86 -10.09 17.54
N VAL A 398 18.40 -9.09 16.85
CA VAL A 398 19.56 -8.36 17.37
C VAL A 398 19.11 -7.57 18.58
N GLU A 399 19.90 -7.62 19.65
CA GLU A 399 19.68 -6.84 20.87
C GLU A 399 21.03 -6.28 21.36
N ASN A 400 20.99 -5.43 22.36
CA ASN A 400 22.15 -4.73 22.90
C ASN A 400 22.78 -3.79 21.87
N VAL A 401 21.94 -3.11 21.12
CA VAL A 401 22.28 -2.09 20.12
C VAL A 401 21.66 -0.76 20.52
N SER A 402 22.41 0.32 20.34
CA SER A 402 21.94 1.69 20.58
C SER A 402 21.06 2.19 19.44
N TRP A 403 20.32 3.28 19.69
CA TRP A 403 19.55 3.96 18.66
C TRP A 403 20.44 4.45 17.50
N HIS A 404 21.61 5.01 17.81
CA HIS A 404 22.56 5.47 16.79
C HIS A 404 23.10 4.33 15.94
N GLU A 405 23.33 3.15 16.52
CA GLU A 405 23.75 1.96 15.77
C GLU A 405 22.62 1.43 14.87
N ALA A 406 21.36 1.49 15.33
CA ALA A 406 20.20 1.14 14.51
C ALA A 406 20.01 2.11 13.33
N VAL A 407 20.25 3.41 13.55
CA VAL A 407 20.24 4.43 12.46
C VAL A 407 21.39 4.20 11.47
N GLU A 408 22.59 3.84 11.96
CA GLU A 408 23.72 3.49 11.09
C GLU A 408 23.42 2.24 10.25
N PHE A 409 22.73 1.24 10.83
CA PHE A 409 22.25 0.07 10.07
C PHE A 409 21.35 0.51 8.91
N CYS A 410 20.37 1.33 9.18
CA CYS A 410 19.46 1.88 8.15
C CYS A 410 20.23 2.66 7.06
N ALA A 411 21.19 3.49 7.46
CA ALA A 411 22.00 4.30 6.54
C ALA A 411 22.87 3.43 5.61
N ARG A 412 23.46 2.35 6.13
CA ARG A 412 24.23 1.39 5.31
C ARG A 412 23.33 0.65 4.33
N LEU A 413 22.17 0.23 4.80
CA LEU A 413 21.18 -0.45 3.97
C LEU A 413 20.70 0.47 2.84
N TRP A 414 20.36 1.72 3.15
CA TRP A 414 20.03 2.73 2.14
C TRP A 414 21.16 2.94 1.13
N LYS A 415 22.40 3.10 1.58
CA LYS A 415 23.56 3.28 0.69
C LYS A 415 23.74 2.09 -0.26
N LYS A 416 23.48 0.86 0.24
CA LYS A 416 23.56 -0.37 -0.54
C LYS A 416 22.45 -0.48 -1.57
N THR A 417 21.20 -0.28 -1.14
CA THR A 417 19.99 -0.63 -1.91
C THR A 417 19.41 0.55 -2.69
N LYS A 418 19.78 1.78 -2.33
CA LYS A 418 19.17 3.03 -2.79
C LYS A 418 17.71 3.20 -2.38
N ARG A 419 17.19 2.35 -1.51
CA ARG A 419 15.86 2.48 -0.88
C ARG A 419 16.02 3.17 0.46
N HIS A 420 15.12 4.11 0.76
CA HIS A 420 15.20 4.92 1.99
C HIS A 420 14.76 4.09 3.22
N TYR A 421 15.71 3.42 3.85
CA TYR A 421 15.52 2.71 5.11
C TYR A 421 15.72 3.62 6.30
N ARG A 422 14.84 3.52 7.29
CA ARG A 422 14.88 4.26 8.55
C ARG A 422 14.22 3.46 9.68
N LEU A 423 14.30 3.96 10.90
CA LEU A 423 13.45 3.51 11.99
C LEU A 423 12.01 3.98 11.76
N PRO A 424 10.99 3.25 12.24
CA PRO A 424 9.61 3.72 12.22
C PRO A 424 9.46 4.98 13.08
N SER A 425 8.50 5.86 12.72
CA SER A 425 7.98 6.79 13.72
C SER A 425 7.22 6.01 14.79
N GLU A 426 7.03 6.63 15.97
CA GLU A 426 6.26 6.02 17.04
C GLU A 426 4.82 5.70 16.58
N ALA A 427 4.23 6.60 15.81
CA ALA A 427 2.89 6.43 15.24
C ALA A 427 2.83 5.30 14.18
N GLU A 428 3.80 5.19 13.28
CA GLU A 428 3.89 4.07 12.32
C GLU A 428 4.02 2.73 13.05
N TRP A 429 4.82 2.69 14.13
CA TRP A 429 5.00 1.48 14.90
C TRP A 429 3.69 1.04 15.56
N GLU A 430 2.95 1.95 16.25
CA GLU A 430 1.70 1.63 16.93
C GLU A 430 0.59 1.26 15.92
N TYR A 431 0.49 1.99 14.80
CA TYR A 431 -0.42 1.65 13.71
C TYR A 431 -0.18 0.23 13.19
N ALA A 432 1.08 -0.08 12.91
CA ALA A 432 1.49 -1.41 12.45
C ALA A 432 1.23 -2.50 13.50
N CYS A 433 1.44 -2.21 14.79
CA CYS A 433 1.18 -3.13 15.89
C CYS A 433 -0.32 -3.44 16.04
N ARG A 434 -1.16 -2.41 16.05
CA ARG A 434 -2.61 -2.56 16.18
C ARG A 434 -3.24 -3.26 14.99
N ALA A 435 -2.79 -3.01 13.79
CA ALA A 435 -3.33 -3.60 12.57
C ALA A 435 -4.87 -3.58 12.51
N GLY A 436 -5.47 -2.43 12.89
CA GLY A 436 -6.91 -2.20 12.90
C GLY A 436 -7.62 -2.51 14.22
N THR A 437 -6.97 -3.10 15.21
CA THR A 437 -7.58 -3.38 16.54
C THR A 437 -7.58 -2.13 17.43
N LYS A 438 -8.54 -2.09 18.37
CA LYS A 438 -8.62 -1.05 19.42
C LYS A 438 -8.29 -1.61 20.80
N THR A 439 -8.16 -2.92 20.91
CA THR A 439 -7.84 -3.65 22.13
C THR A 439 -6.39 -3.43 22.58
N PRO A 440 -6.04 -3.72 23.83
CA PRO A 440 -4.67 -3.61 24.34
C PRO A 440 -3.63 -4.38 23.50
N PHE A 441 -4.01 -5.52 22.97
CA PHE A 441 -3.19 -6.36 22.09
C PHE A 441 -3.91 -6.63 20.78
N HIS A 442 -3.18 -6.91 19.70
CA HIS A 442 -3.83 -7.36 18.47
C HIS A 442 -4.52 -8.73 18.62
N PHE A 443 -4.24 -9.45 19.68
CA PHE A 443 -4.90 -10.70 20.06
C PHE A 443 -6.25 -10.49 20.79
N GLY A 444 -6.56 -9.26 21.28
CA GLY A 444 -7.73 -8.94 22.10
C GLY A 444 -7.35 -8.28 23.43
N GLU A 445 -8.10 -8.58 24.49
CA GLU A 445 -7.95 -7.94 25.81
C GLU A 445 -6.73 -8.46 26.61
N THR A 446 -6.18 -9.60 26.25
CA THR A 446 -5.06 -10.21 26.96
C THR A 446 -4.05 -10.87 26.03
N ILE A 447 -2.92 -11.27 26.57
CA ILE A 447 -1.86 -12.00 25.89
C ILE A 447 -1.32 -13.11 26.78
N THR A 448 -0.89 -14.21 26.17
CA THR A 448 -0.28 -15.33 26.88
C THR A 448 1.16 -15.57 26.43
N CYS A 449 1.95 -16.24 27.26
CA CYS A 449 3.33 -16.65 26.90
C CYS A 449 3.36 -17.71 25.77
N GLU A 450 2.21 -18.19 25.29
CA GLU A 450 2.09 -19.04 24.10
C GLU A 450 1.98 -18.22 22.81
N LEU A 451 1.55 -16.96 22.91
CA LEU A 451 1.37 -16.05 21.79
C LEU A 451 2.51 -15.04 21.65
N ALA A 452 3.26 -14.79 22.74
CA ALA A 452 4.36 -13.84 22.74
C ALA A 452 5.46 -14.21 23.75
N ASN A 453 6.63 -13.63 23.56
CA ASN A 453 7.74 -13.78 24.52
C ASN A 453 7.74 -12.60 25.51
N CYS A 454 7.11 -12.78 26.65
CA CYS A 454 7.04 -11.82 27.75
C CYS A 454 7.32 -12.50 29.09
N SER A 455 7.47 -11.73 30.15
CA SER A 455 7.53 -12.24 31.51
C SER A 455 6.14 -12.61 32.00
N SER A 456 6.04 -13.65 32.78
CA SER A 456 4.77 -14.23 33.20
C SER A 456 4.02 -13.50 34.32
N GLY A 457 4.41 -12.29 34.70
CA GLY A 457 3.77 -11.59 35.82
C GLY A 457 3.76 -12.41 37.12
N GLU A 458 2.77 -12.19 37.95
CA GLU A 458 2.65 -12.86 39.27
C GLU A 458 1.87 -14.20 39.26
N SER A 459 1.20 -14.54 38.12
CA SER A 459 0.41 -15.75 38.03
C SER A 459 1.28 -17.01 38.05
N PRO A 460 1.03 -17.97 39.01
CA PRO A 460 1.83 -19.19 39.12
C PRO A 460 1.73 -20.09 37.87
N GLU A 461 0.59 -20.11 37.19
CA GLU A 461 0.34 -20.92 36.00
C GLU A 461 1.12 -20.45 34.80
N ILE A 462 1.40 -19.15 34.73
CA ILE A 462 2.15 -18.51 33.66
C ILE A 462 3.67 -18.50 33.93
N ARG A 463 4.11 -18.52 35.20
CA ARG A 463 5.53 -18.57 35.61
C ARG A 463 6.31 -19.74 35.02
N SER A 464 5.69 -20.86 34.74
CA SER A 464 6.34 -22.05 34.15
C SER A 464 6.88 -21.85 32.74
N LYS A 465 6.45 -20.81 32.01
CA LYS A 465 6.80 -20.55 30.61
C LYS A 465 7.72 -19.34 30.39
N TYR A 466 8.13 -18.64 31.46
CA TYR A 466 9.07 -17.51 31.37
C TYR A 466 10.42 -17.98 30.85
N ARG A 467 10.79 -17.55 29.63
CA ARG A 467 11.97 -18.06 28.90
C ARG A 467 13.29 -17.48 29.34
N LYS A 468 13.28 -16.29 29.95
CA LYS A 468 14.46 -15.55 30.45
C LYS A 468 15.49 -15.17 29.39
N GLU A 469 15.11 -15.28 28.13
CA GLU A 469 15.93 -14.97 26.96
C GLU A 469 15.06 -14.64 25.74
N THR A 470 15.65 -14.07 24.70
CA THR A 470 14.98 -13.91 23.40
C THR A 470 14.70 -15.28 22.76
N THR A 471 13.67 -15.37 21.90
CA THR A 471 13.40 -16.51 21.03
C THR A 471 13.78 -16.18 19.58
N PRO A 472 13.95 -17.16 18.68
CA PRO A 472 13.97 -16.87 17.25
C PRO A 472 12.71 -16.11 16.84
N VAL A 473 12.83 -15.18 15.89
CA VAL A 473 11.68 -14.40 15.41
C VAL A 473 10.63 -15.31 14.79
N GLY A 474 9.35 -14.97 14.94
CA GLY A 474 8.21 -15.75 14.42
C GLY A 474 7.98 -17.09 15.13
N SER A 475 8.60 -17.34 16.31
CA SER A 475 8.50 -18.62 17.03
C SER A 475 7.08 -19.02 17.42
N PHE A 476 6.15 -18.08 17.48
CA PHE A 476 4.77 -18.32 17.92
C PHE A 476 3.83 -18.66 16.76
N GLY A 477 4.27 -18.49 15.50
CA GLY A 477 3.51 -18.88 14.31
C GLY A 477 2.25 -18.04 14.02
N VAL A 478 1.98 -17.01 14.81
CA VAL A 478 0.82 -16.12 14.66
C VAL A 478 1.29 -14.69 14.43
N ALA A 479 0.57 -13.97 13.56
CA ALA A 479 0.85 -12.58 13.21
C ALA A 479 -0.34 -11.67 13.57
N ASN A 480 -0.17 -10.37 13.48
CA ASN A 480 -1.29 -9.44 13.45
C ASN A 480 -1.94 -9.40 12.06
N ALA A 481 -3.04 -8.66 11.89
CA ALA A 481 -3.79 -8.62 10.62
C ALA A 481 -3.00 -8.01 9.43
N PHE A 482 -1.85 -7.38 9.66
CA PHE A 482 -0.93 -6.94 8.60
C PHE A 482 0.17 -7.97 8.28
N GLY A 483 0.19 -9.13 8.95
CA GLY A 483 1.21 -10.16 8.73
C GLY A 483 2.52 -9.90 9.46
N LEU A 484 2.51 -9.08 10.50
CA LEU A 484 3.68 -8.76 11.33
C LEU A 484 3.72 -9.67 12.56
N TYR A 485 4.90 -10.19 12.84
CA TYR A 485 5.15 -11.09 13.97
C TYR A 485 5.89 -10.35 15.08
N ASP A 486 5.75 -10.87 16.30
CA ASP A 486 6.50 -10.43 17.48
C ASP A 486 6.31 -8.92 17.81
N MET A 487 5.11 -8.38 17.55
CA MET A 487 4.79 -6.98 17.86
C MET A 487 4.58 -6.74 19.37
N HIS A 488 4.37 -7.81 20.15
CA HIS A 488 4.19 -7.76 21.60
C HIS A 488 5.25 -8.64 22.28
N GLY A 489 6.12 -8.04 23.08
CA GLY A 489 7.21 -8.72 23.76
C GLY A 489 8.46 -8.93 22.88
N LEU A 490 9.23 -9.96 23.18
CA LEU A 490 10.50 -10.34 22.57
C LEU A 490 11.61 -9.32 22.80
N VAL A 491 11.59 -8.16 22.13
CA VAL A 491 12.50 -7.01 22.37
C VAL A 491 11.73 -5.71 22.25
N TRP A 492 12.07 -4.73 23.08
CA TRP A 492 11.69 -3.35 22.84
C TRP A 492 12.27 -2.87 21.51
N GLU A 493 11.49 -2.15 20.73
CA GLU A 493 11.89 -1.70 19.40
C GLU A 493 12.09 -0.18 19.37
N TRP A 494 13.27 0.25 18.92
CA TRP A 494 13.60 1.66 18.73
C TRP A 494 12.69 2.30 17.67
N CYS A 495 12.11 3.46 18.03
CA CYS A 495 11.46 4.38 17.10
C CYS A 495 12.37 5.59 16.80
N ALA A 496 12.04 6.32 15.73
CA ALA A 496 12.81 7.49 15.33
C ALA A 496 12.64 8.67 16.29
N ASP A 497 11.50 8.73 16.99
CA ASP A 497 11.04 9.86 17.80
C ASP A 497 11.91 10.06 19.05
N PRO A 498 12.25 11.33 19.40
CA PRO A 498 12.70 11.67 20.74
C PRO A 498 11.58 11.45 21.75
N TRP A 499 11.95 11.30 23.04
CA TRP A 499 10.98 11.08 24.10
C TRP A 499 10.17 12.33 24.43
N HIS A 500 8.84 12.20 24.42
CA HIS A 500 7.88 13.18 24.92
C HIS A 500 7.12 12.58 26.10
N LYS A 501 6.86 13.40 27.13
CA LYS A 501 6.22 12.96 28.38
C LYS A 501 4.73 12.55 28.23
N ASN A 502 4.09 12.92 27.14
CA ASN A 502 2.70 12.62 26.78
C ASN A 502 2.48 12.99 25.31
N TYR A 503 1.25 12.85 24.79
CA TYR A 503 0.90 13.17 23.40
C TYR A 503 0.31 14.57 23.19
N ASP A 504 0.42 15.50 24.15
CA ASP A 504 -0.02 16.88 23.96
C ASP A 504 0.77 17.57 22.85
N GLY A 505 0.09 17.90 21.73
CA GLY A 505 0.73 18.52 20.57
C GLY A 505 1.39 17.56 19.60
N ALA A 506 1.18 16.24 19.75
CA ALA A 506 1.73 15.24 18.83
C ALA A 506 1.24 15.43 17.38
N PRO A 507 2.07 15.12 16.35
CA PRO A 507 1.68 15.14 14.96
C PRO A 507 0.51 14.19 14.69
N LYS A 508 -0.37 14.59 13.76
CA LYS A 508 -1.54 13.79 13.37
C LYS A 508 -1.37 13.08 12.02
N ASP A 509 -0.22 13.24 11.41
CA ASP A 509 0.12 12.73 10.07
C ASP A 509 1.10 11.55 10.09
N GLY A 510 1.35 10.96 11.26
CA GLY A 510 2.23 9.82 11.41
C GLY A 510 3.73 10.12 11.24
N THR A 511 4.12 11.37 11.07
CA THR A 511 5.53 11.78 10.97
C THR A 511 6.25 11.69 12.32
N VAL A 512 7.59 11.62 12.27
CA VAL A 512 8.43 11.67 13.49
C VAL A 512 8.20 12.98 14.22
N TRP A 513 7.89 12.92 15.51
CA TRP A 513 7.67 14.11 16.35
C TRP A 513 9.00 14.66 16.91
N GLU A 514 9.69 15.47 16.10
CA GLU A 514 11.02 15.98 16.45
C GLU A 514 11.00 17.17 17.41
N VAL A 515 9.95 17.99 17.38
CA VAL A 515 9.91 19.29 18.08
C VAL A 515 9.51 19.13 19.55
N GLY A 516 10.35 19.64 20.46
CA GLY A 516 10.03 19.71 21.91
C GLY A 516 10.34 18.46 22.71
N GLY A 517 10.82 17.39 22.06
CA GLY A 517 11.21 16.15 22.73
C GLY A 517 12.60 16.18 23.35
N ASP A 518 12.85 15.25 24.27
CA ASP A 518 14.17 15.00 24.84
C ASP A 518 15.05 14.24 23.82
N MET A 519 15.95 14.94 23.15
CA MET A 519 16.80 14.39 22.09
C MET A 519 17.84 13.38 22.60
N HIS A 520 18.11 13.31 23.88
CA HIS A 520 19.00 12.31 24.48
C HIS A 520 18.30 10.97 24.68
N ARG A 521 16.98 10.98 24.71
CA ARG A 521 16.13 9.80 24.91
C ARG A 521 15.32 9.50 23.65
N ARG A 522 15.24 8.23 23.33
CA ARG A 522 14.46 7.77 22.17
C ARG A 522 13.36 6.81 22.59
N VAL A 523 12.25 6.88 21.89
CA VAL A 523 11.07 6.06 22.15
C VAL A 523 11.37 4.59 21.88
N LEU A 524 10.86 3.74 22.76
CA LEU A 524 10.82 2.29 22.66
C LEU A 524 9.38 1.78 22.70
N ARG A 525 9.06 0.78 21.89
CA ARG A 525 7.72 0.22 21.81
C ARG A 525 7.74 -1.32 21.86
N GLY A 526 6.61 -1.93 22.25
CA GLY A 526 6.31 -3.37 22.11
C GLY A 526 6.62 -4.24 23.31
N GLY A 527 7.34 -3.77 24.30
CA GLY A 527 7.76 -4.60 25.43
C GLY A 527 8.90 -5.56 25.12
N SER A 528 9.25 -6.43 26.01
CA SER A 528 10.30 -7.43 25.78
C SER A 528 10.10 -8.72 26.57
N TRP A 529 10.95 -9.71 26.29
CA TRP A 529 10.99 -11.02 26.97
C TRP A 529 11.05 -10.92 28.52
N SER A 530 11.49 -9.81 29.09
CA SER A 530 11.65 -9.63 30.54
C SER A 530 10.60 -8.71 31.18
N PHE A 531 9.61 -8.24 30.40
CA PHE A 531 8.54 -7.37 30.89
C PHE A 531 7.20 -8.11 30.93
N SER A 532 6.34 -7.68 31.86
CA SER A 532 5.00 -8.24 32.04
C SER A 532 4.08 -7.89 30.86
N PRO A 533 2.98 -8.62 30.65
CA PRO A 533 2.01 -8.36 29.60
C PRO A 533 1.56 -6.91 29.51
N GLU A 534 1.32 -6.26 30.63
CA GLU A 534 0.82 -4.87 30.72
C GLU A 534 1.75 -3.89 29.99
N LEU A 535 3.07 -4.16 30.01
CA LEU A 535 4.08 -3.34 29.32
C LEU A 535 4.34 -3.80 27.87
N CYS A 536 3.62 -4.82 27.41
CA CYS A 536 3.67 -5.28 26.02
C CYS A 536 2.43 -4.85 25.21
N ARG A 537 1.54 -3.99 25.74
CA ARG A 537 0.35 -3.48 25.05
C ARG A 537 0.74 -2.63 23.82
N SER A 538 -0.17 -2.51 22.86
CA SER A 538 0.03 -1.68 21.67
C SER A 538 0.32 -0.22 22.02
N ALA A 539 -0.35 0.35 23.03
CA ALA A 539 -0.18 1.73 23.47
C ALA A 539 1.05 1.93 24.38
N SER A 540 1.58 0.85 25.00
CA SER A 540 2.65 0.95 25.99
C SER A 540 3.90 1.59 25.40
N ARG A 541 4.44 2.57 26.16
CA ARG A 541 5.60 3.38 25.79
C ARG A 541 6.73 3.16 26.77
N SER A 542 7.94 3.31 26.29
CA SER A 542 9.15 3.39 27.11
C SER A 542 10.19 4.25 26.38
N TRP A 543 11.31 4.46 27.03
CA TRP A 543 12.44 5.17 26.46
C TRP A 543 13.77 4.62 26.97
N ASN A 544 14.82 4.91 26.23
CA ASN A 544 16.19 4.75 26.71
C ASN A 544 17.07 5.84 26.12
N GLU A 545 18.25 6.02 26.70
CA GLU A 545 19.26 6.92 26.15
C GLU A 545 19.69 6.47 24.75
N ALA A 546 19.84 7.43 23.83
CA ALA A 546 20.12 7.14 22.42
C ALA A 546 21.43 6.36 22.21
N ASP A 547 22.38 6.51 23.12
CA ASP A 547 23.69 5.80 23.14
C ASP A 547 23.60 4.45 23.89
N GLY A 548 22.50 4.19 24.60
CA GLY A 548 22.33 3.02 25.45
C GLY A 548 21.95 1.78 24.69
N GLY A 549 22.76 0.72 24.78
CA GLY A 549 22.40 -0.62 24.31
C GLY A 549 21.99 -1.52 25.48
N LEU A 550 20.80 -2.15 25.42
CA LEU A 550 20.30 -3.09 26.41
C LEU A 550 19.93 -4.43 25.78
N ARG A 551 20.13 -5.52 26.51
CA ARG A 551 19.78 -6.89 26.10
C ARG A 551 18.28 -7.14 25.86
N ILE A 552 17.49 -6.11 26.04
CA ILE A 552 16.04 -6.08 25.86
C ILE A 552 15.62 -5.17 24.69
N CYS A 553 16.57 -4.42 24.09
CA CYS A 553 16.30 -3.44 23.03
C CYS A 553 16.88 -3.90 21.70
N GLY A 554 16.04 -4.03 20.72
CA GLY A 554 16.33 -4.24 19.32
C GLY A 554 15.59 -3.21 18.47
N PHE A 555 15.27 -3.54 17.23
CA PHE A 555 14.52 -2.65 16.33
C PHE A 555 13.99 -3.41 15.12
N ARG A 556 13.03 -2.82 14.45
CA ARG A 556 12.73 -3.16 13.06
C ARG A 556 12.88 -1.94 12.17
N VAL A 557 13.00 -2.16 10.88
CA VAL A 557 13.19 -1.08 9.92
C VAL A 557 11.91 -0.84 9.16
N VAL A 558 11.71 0.39 8.74
CA VAL A 558 10.73 0.76 7.74
C VAL A 558 11.44 1.24 6.48
N ALA A 559 10.77 1.06 5.35
CA ALA A 559 11.13 1.70 4.11
C ALA A 559 9.91 2.49 3.65
N THR A 560 10.12 3.75 3.31
CA THR A 560 9.10 4.52 2.64
C THR A 560 8.91 3.97 1.24
N SER A 561 7.67 3.95 0.77
CA SER A 561 7.37 3.69 -0.63
C SER A 561 8.20 4.67 -1.46
N PHE A 562 9.25 4.19 -2.06
CA PHE A 562 10.27 4.82 -2.91
C PHE A 562 10.11 6.32 -3.16
N GLY A 563 10.99 7.11 -2.54
CA GLY A 563 11.25 8.50 -2.92
C GLY A 563 12.06 8.58 -4.20
#